data_db74422149e981bbad1dee0c3c17704c
#
_entry.id   db74422149e981bbad1dee0c3c17704c
#
_cell.length_a   1.000
_cell.length_b   1.000
_cell.length_c   1.000
_cell.angle_alpha   90.00
_cell.angle_beta   90.00
_cell.angle_gamma   90.00
#
_symmetry.space_group_name_H-M   'P 1'
#
loop_
_entity.id
_entity.type
_entity.pdbx_description
1 polymer ?
#
loop_
_entity_poly.entity_id
_entity_poly.type
_entity_poly.pdbx_seq_one_letter_code
_entity_poly.pdbx_strand_id
1 'polypeptide(L)'
;LSIEAALPSLNVIRRLQDSGLAPEELEAIYGQYRNEYRVLLQLAQHPRFPQGLALGIISKLFAVDLVRVIKNVKANPFVRKKAELEFVQRYRRLALGERISLLKMAPNVLLLAFCDENDPRLIQVILSNPNCSEEVVLRFVNRAGERGNFYQVLADTDWPQNPAVAEAVAHDRDAPVKILVKIIPYLGLVGLQKLFTADDTHQAVRDHIKIYLDRRGR
;
A
#
# COMPACT_ATOMS: atom_id res chain seq x y z
N LEU A 1 -16.79 -3.82 33.54
CA LEU A 1 -17.36 -2.50 33.18
C LEU A 1 -18.86 -2.68 33.12
N SER A 2 -19.59 -2.10 34.07
CA SER A 2 -21.06 -2.20 34.16
C SER A 2 -21.71 -1.54 32.92
N ILE A 3 -22.82 -2.10 32.48
CA ILE A 3 -23.60 -1.63 31.32
C ILE A 3 -23.99 -0.15 31.48
N GLU A 4 -24.22 0.34 32.68
CA GLU A 4 -24.55 1.73 32.99
C GLU A 4 -23.43 2.73 32.68
N ALA A 5 -22.15 2.35 32.81
CA ALA A 5 -21.02 3.20 32.45
C ALA A 5 -20.77 3.31 30.94
N ALA A 6 -21.34 2.37 30.14
CA ALA A 6 -21.18 2.33 28.69
C ALA A 6 -22.27 3.15 27.94
N LEU A 7 -23.40 3.45 28.56
CA LEU A 7 -24.53 4.17 27.95
C LEU A 7 -24.20 5.59 27.47
N PRO A 8 -23.46 6.43 28.24
CA PRO A 8 -23.11 7.78 27.78
C PRO A 8 -22.23 7.76 26.53
N SER A 9 -21.25 6.86 26.45
CA SER A 9 -20.33 6.75 25.30
C SER A 9 -21.03 6.24 24.04
N LEU A 10 -22.02 5.34 24.14
CA LEU A 10 -22.81 4.86 23.03
C LEU A 10 -23.69 5.97 22.42
N ASN A 11 -24.30 6.82 23.24
CA ASN A 11 -25.08 7.95 22.77
C ASN A 11 -24.20 8.97 22.03
N VAL A 12 -22.99 9.23 22.55
CA VAL A 12 -22.01 10.10 21.89
C VAL A 12 -21.55 9.50 20.55
N ILE A 13 -21.27 8.20 20.49
CA ILE A 13 -20.89 7.51 19.24
C ILE A 13 -22.00 7.64 18.19
N ARG A 14 -23.28 7.50 18.55
CA ARG A 14 -24.41 7.74 17.64
C ARG A 14 -24.45 9.18 17.14
N ARG A 15 -24.26 10.16 18.05
CA ARG A 15 -24.20 11.57 17.68
C ARG A 15 -23.07 11.88 16.69
N LEU A 16 -21.90 11.26 16.87
CA LEU A 16 -20.76 11.40 15.96
C LEU A 16 -20.98 10.81 14.55
N GLN A 17 -22.09 10.11 14.31
CA GLN A 17 -22.48 9.70 12.94
C GLN A 17 -23.08 10.85 12.14
N ASP A 18 -23.50 11.92 12.79
CA ASP A 18 -23.95 13.15 12.13
C ASP A 18 -22.74 13.93 11.61
N SER A 19 -22.53 13.91 10.31
CA SER A 19 -21.44 14.63 9.61
C SER A 19 -21.58 16.17 9.67
N GLY A 20 -22.73 16.69 10.13
CA GLY A 20 -23.07 18.10 10.24
C GLY A 20 -22.60 18.76 11.54
N LEU A 21 -22.16 18.00 12.54
CA LEU A 21 -21.70 18.54 13.82
C LEU A 21 -20.71 19.69 13.66
N ALA A 22 -20.89 20.74 14.47
CA ALA A 22 -19.99 21.87 14.48
C ALA A 22 -18.60 21.50 15.06
N PRO A 23 -17.50 22.13 14.59
CA PRO A 23 -16.16 21.88 15.14
C PRO A 23 -16.09 22.09 16.66
N GLU A 24 -16.76 23.09 17.19
CA GLU A 24 -16.81 23.40 18.62
C GLU A 24 -17.45 22.27 19.46
N GLU A 25 -18.47 21.62 18.91
CA GLU A 25 -19.10 20.45 19.56
C GLU A 25 -18.15 19.26 19.56
N LEU A 26 -17.41 19.02 18.45
CA LEU A 26 -16.41 17.97 18.35
C LEU A 26 -15.25 18.20 19.33
N GLU A 27 -14.82 19.45 19.53
CA GLU A 27 -13.84 19.83 20.54
C GLU A 27 -14.34 19.55 21.96
N ALA A 28 -15.57 19.92 22.26
CA ALA A 28 -16.20 19.65 23.57
C ALA A 28 -16.26 18.14 23.84
N ILE A 29 -16.71 17.33 22.86
CA ILE A 29 -16.73 15.87 22.96
C ILE A 29 -15.30 15.32 23.16
N TYR A 30 -14.30 15.79 22.40
CA TYR A 30 -12.91 15.39 22.60
C TYR A 30 -12.42 15.72 24.01
N GLY A 31 -12.72 16.92 24.51
CA GLY A 31 -12.37 17.35 25.86
C GLY A 31 -12.92 16.43 26.95
N GLN A 32 -14.20 16.04 26.83
CA GLN A 32 -14.90 15.20 27.79
C GLN A 32 -14.48 13.71 27.72
N TYR A 33 -14.20 13.18 26.51
CA TYR A 33 -13.96 11.75 26.26
C TYR A 33 -12.53 11.42 25.86
N ARG A 34 -11.54 12.16 26.38
CA ARG A 34 -10.10 12.01 26.03
C ARG A 34 -9.52 10.61 26.25
N ASN A 35 -10.13 9.81 27.10
CA ASN A 35 -9.65 8.47 27.48
C ASN A 35 -10.59 7.36 26.96
N GLU A 36 -11.67 7.71 26.31
CA GLU A 36 -12.62 6.76 25.74
C GLU A 36 -12.23 6.37 24.31
N TYR A 37 -11.49 5.28 24.19
CA TYR A 37 -10.89 4.86 22.91
C TYR A 37 -11.89 4.82 21.73
N ARG A 38 -13.09 4.27 21.96
CA ARG A 38 -14.13 4.16 20.92
C ARG A 38 -14.61 5.53 20.42
N VAL A 39 -14.71 6.50 21.32
CA VAL A 39 -15.09 7.88 20.97
C VAL A 39 -13.96 8.54 20.19
N LEU A 40 -12.69 8.36 20.63
CA LEU A 40 -11.53 8.89 19.91
C LEU A 40 -11.47 8.37 18.47
N LEU A 41 -11.72 7.08 18.26
CA LEU A 41 -11.73 6.49 16.91
C LEU A 41 -12.82 7.09 16.03
N GLN A 42 -14.03 7.34 16.56
CA GLN A 42 -15.12 7.97 15.81
C GLN A 42 -14.79 9.44 15.48
N LEU A 43 -14.25 10.18 16.44
CA LEU A 43 -13.78 11.56 16.21
C LEU A 43 -12.72 11.63 15.11
N ALA A 44 -11.73 10.72 15.12
CA ALA A 44 -10.69 10.67 14.09
C ALA A 44 -11.26 10.40 12.68
N GLN A 45 -12.41 9.76 12.59
CA GLN A 45 -13.09 9.46 11.32
C GLN A 45 -14.10 10.54 10.91
N HIS A 46 -14.34 11.55 11.75
CA HIS A 46 -15.33 12.58 11.46
C HIS A 46 -14.83 13.60 10.42
N PRO A 47 -15.65 13.97 9.40
CA PRO A 47 -15.20 14.84 8.31
C PRO A 47 -14.82 16.26 8.76
N ARG A 48 -15.46 16.76 9.80
CA ARG A 48 -15.26 18.12 10.33
C ARG A 48 -14.37 18.18 11.59
N PHE A 49 -13.69 17.06 11.92
CA PHE A 49 -12.84 17.05 13.11
C PHE A 49 -11.73 18.10 13.04
N PRO A 50 -11.53 18.93 14.10
CA PRO A 50 -10.58 20.02 14.09
C PRO A 50 -9.13 19.55 13.88
N GLN A 51 -8.43 20.20 12.94
CA GLN A 51 -7.05 19.83 12.58
C GLN A 51 -6.08 19.99 13.75
N GLY A 52 -6.27 21.01 14.60
CA GLY A 52 -5.42 21.28 15.78
C GLY A 52 -5.42 20.15 16.79
N LEU A 53 -6.48 19.32 16.85
CA LEU A 53 -6.59 18.20 17.77
C LEU A 53 -6.17 16.84 17.17
N ALA A 54 -5.89 16.81 15.87
CA ALA A 54 -5.60 15.57 15.14
C ALA A 54 -4.44 14.78 15.74
N LEU A 55 -3.34 15.43 16.10
CA LEU A 55 -2.18 14.76 16.70
C LEU A 55 -2.50 14.10 18.05
N GLY A 56 -3.32 14.77 18.88
CA GLY A 56 -3.73 14.25 20.18
C GLY A 56 -4.57 12.96 20.08
N ILE A 57 -5.32 12.77 19.00
CA ILE A 57 -6.08 11.54 18.75
C ILE A 57 -5.21 10.49 18.08
N ILE A 58 -4.55 10.84 16.98
CA ILE A 58 -3.81 9.90 16.12
C ILE A 58 -2.72 9.16 16.92
N SER A 59 -2.03 9.84 17.82
CA SER A 59 -1.01 9.24 18.69
C SER A 59 -1.55 8.14 19.61
N LYS A 60 -2.85 8.15 19.92
CA LYS A 60 -3.52 7.19 20.81
C LYS A 60 -4.12 5.99 20.08
N LEU A 61 -4.29 6.05 18.75
CA LEU A 61 -4.92 4.97 17.98
C LEU A 61 -3.96 3.79 17.77
N PHE A 62 -4.50 2.58 17.79
CA PHE A 62 -3.77 1.38 17.38
C PHE A 62 -3.48 1.39 15.88
N ALA A 63 -2.43 0.67 15.45
CA ALA A 63 -2.01 0.64 14.05
C ALA A 63 -3.14 0.19 13.09
N VAL A 64 -3.96 -0.78 13.50
CA VAL A 64 -5.12 -1.25 12.73
C VAL A 64 -6.18 -0.16 12.55
N ASP A 65 -6.37 0.68 13.54
CA ASP A 65 -7.35 1.76 13.50
C ASP A 65 -6.83 2.97 12.73
N LEU A 66 -5.51 3.20 12.73
CA LEU A 66 -4.89 4.15 11.79
C LEU A 66 -5.21 3.77 10.33
N VAL A 67 -5.08 2.47 9.97
CA VAL A 67 -5.47 2.00 8.63
C VAL A 67 -6.95 2.26 8.34
N ARG A 68 -7.85 2.07 9.33
CA ARG A 68 -9.28 2.39 9.18
C ARG A 68 -9.52 3.88 8.91
N VAL A 69 -8.85 4.76 9.66
CA VAL A 69 -8.94 6.22 9.45
C VAL A 69 -8.42 6.60 8.05
N ILE A 70 -7.28 6.05 7.61
CA ILE A 70 -6.71 6.31 6.28
C ILE A 70 -7.65 5.87 5.16
N LYS A 71 -8.33 4.72 5.32
CA LYS A 71 -9.29 4.19 4.33
C LYS A 71 -10.59 4.99 4.27
N ASN A 72 -10.96 5.68 5.33
CA ASN A 72 -12.21 6.41 5.38
C ASN A 72 -12.11 7.72 4.57
N VAL A 73 -12.57 7.68 3.32
CA VAL A 73 -12.55 8.85 2.41
C VAL A 73 -13.37 10.04 2.92
N LYS A 74 -14.33 9.80 3.85
CA LYS A 74 -15.15 10.85 4.47
C LYS A 74 -14.42 11.54 5.62
N ALA A 75 -13.40 10.92 6.23
CA ALA A 75 -12.63 11.54 7.31
C ALA A 75 -11.89 12.78 6.80
N ASN A 76 -11.66 13.74 7.72
CA ASN A 76 -10.91 14.95 7.41
C ASN A 76 -9.58 14.62 6.72
N PRO A 77 -9.27 15.19 5.53
CA PRO A 77 -8.04 14.87 4.77
C PRO A 77 -6.75 15.10 5.56
N PHE A 78 -6.73 16.12 6.41
CA PHE A 78 -5.59 16.42 7.27
C PHE A 78 -5.39 15.31 8.33
N VAL A 79 -6.47 14.85 8.96
CA VAL A 79 -6.44 13.75 9.94
C VAL A 79 -5.96 12.46 9.26
N ARG A 80 -6.47 12.16 8.06
CA ARG A 80 -5.99 10.99 7.28
C ARG A 80 -4.50 11.06 6.98
N LYS A 81 -4.01 12.23 6.57
CA LYS A 81 -2.57 12.42 6.28
C LYS A 81 -1.71 12.27 7.54
N LYS A 82 -2.17 12.75 8.68
CA LYS A 82 -1.47 12.53 9.97
C LYS A 82 -1.49 11.06 10.37
N ALA A 83 -2.59 10.33 10.12
CA ALA A 83 -2.67 8.90 10.36
C ALA A 83 -1.69 8.10 9.47
N GLU A 84 -1.51 8.47 8.20
CA GLU A 84 -0.51 7.89 7.30
C GLU A 84 0.91 8.03 7.87
N LEU A 85 1.29 9.26 8.25
CA LEU A 85 2.61 9.54 8.78
C LEU A 85 2.89 8.75 10.07
N GLU A 86 1.93 8.74 10.99
CA GLU A 86 2.04 8.00 12.25
C GLU A 86 2.13 6.48 11.99
N PHE A 87 1.33 5.96 11.06
CA PHE A 87 1.36 4.55 10.69
C PHE A 87 2.74 4.16 10.13
N VAL A 88 3.28 4.92 9.19
CA VAL A 88 4.60 4.64 8.58
C VAL A 88 5.71 4.64 9.64
N GLN A 89 5.68 5.58 10.60
CA GLN A 89 6.65 5.63 11.69
C GLN A 89 6.59 4.39 12.60
N ARG A 90 5.37 3.92 12.93
CA ARG A 90 5.17 2.76 13.80
C ARG A 90 5.42 1.44 13.10
N TYR A 91 5.06 1.33 11.83
CA TYR A 91 5.08 0.10 11.04
C TYR A 91 6.42 -0.64 11.11
N ARG A 92 7.54 0.07 11.00
CA ARG A 92 8.88 -0.53 11.02
C ARG A 92 9.26 -1.17 12.37
N ARG A 93 8.55 -0.82 13.45
CA ARG A 93 8.77 -1.34 14.82
C ARG A 93 7.86 -2.52 15.15
N LEU A 94 6.89 -2.83 14.29
CA LEU A 94 5.94 -3.91 14.48
C LEU A 94 6.58 -5.26 14.18
N ALA A 95 6.11 -6.31 14.86
CA ALA A 95 6.47 -7.68 14.55
C ALA A 95 6.04 -8.06 13.13
N LEU A 96 6.76 -8.99 12.49
CA LEU A 96 6.50 -9.37 11.09
C LEU A 96 5.05 -9.81 10.87
N GLY A 97 4.47 -10.60 11.77
CA GLY A 97 3.07 -11.07 11.67
C GLY A 97 2.06 -9.92 11.69
N GLU A 98 2.31 -8.88 12.50
CA GLU A 98 1.49 -7.67 12.54
C GLU A 98 1.63 -6.88 11.24
N ARG A 99 2.86 -6.72 10.72
CA ARG A 99 3.13 -6.06 9.43
C ARG A 99 2.38 -6.75 8.30
N ILE A 100 2.45 -8.08 8.21
CA ILE A 100 1.72 -8.89 7.23
C ILE A 100 0.21 -8.64 7.35
N SER A 101 -0.35 -8.69 8.55
CA SER A 101 -1.78 -8.51 8.78
C SER A 101 -2.27 -7.11 8.37
N LEU A 102 -1.48 -6.08 8.67
CA LEU A 102 -1.78 -4.69 8.33
C LEU A 102 -1.66 -4.43 6.83
N LEU A 103 -0.62 -4.97 6.16
CA LEU A 103 -0.46 -4.83 4.72
C LEU A 103 -1.58 -5.50 3.93
N LYS A 104 -2.13 -6.63 4.39
CA LYS A 104 -3.28 -7.28 3.72
C LYS A 104 -4.50 -6.38 3.61
N MET A 105 -4.69 -5.47 4.55
CA MET A 105 -5.80 -4.53 4.56
C MET A 105 -5.42 -3.10 4.16
N ALA A 106 -4.17 -2.84 3.83
CA ALA A 106 -3.66 -1.52 3.52
C ALA A 106 -4.28 -0.93 2.24
N PRO A 107 -4.63 0.36 2.21
CA PRO A 107 -4.97 1.06 0.98
C PRO A 107 -3.69 1.34 0.16
N ASN A 108 -3.87 1.64 -1.14
CA ASN A 108 -2.78 1.88 -2.09
C ASN A 108 -1.74 2.89 -1.59
N VAL A 109 -2.17 3.98 -0.95
CA VAL A 109 -1.27 5.01 -0.43
C VAL A 109 -0.26 4.48 0.60
N LEU A 110 -0.64 3.49 1.39
CA LEU A 110 0.27 2.82 2.32
C LEU A 110 1.18 1.82 1.60
N LEU A 111 0.68 1.09 0.60
CA LEU A 111 1.50 0.19 -0.20
C LEU A 111 2.62 0.94 -0.91
N LEU A 112 2.33 2.13 -1.46
CA LEU A 112 3.33 3.03 -2.05
C LEU A 112 4.41 3.47 -1.06
N ALA A 113 4.06 3.64 0.22
CA ALA A 113 5.02 4.02 1.26
C ALA A 113 6.01 2.90 1.63
N PHE A 114 5.71 1.65 1.26
CA PHE A 114 6.52 0.47 1.60
C PHE A 114 7.15 -0.22 0.38
N CYS A 115 7.32 0.51 -0.73
CA CYS A 115 8.02 -0.03 -1.91
C CYS A 115 9.54 -0.25 -1.68
N ASP A 116 10.07 0.10 -0.53
CA ASP A 116 11.45 -0.17 -0.09
C ASP A 116 11.61 -1.49 0.70
N GLU A 117 10.51 -2.26 0.87
CA GLU A 117 10.56 -3.55 1.55
C GLU A 117 11.44 -4.56 0.81
N ASN A 118 12.21 -5.34 1.59
CA ASN A 118 13.09 -6.39 1.07
C ASN A 118 12.72 -7.80 1.56
N ASP A 119 11.85 -7.92 2.57
CA ASP A 119 11.37 -9.24 3.01
C ASP A 119 10.41 -9.84 1.97
N PRO A 120 10.73 -11.01 1.36
CA PRO A 120 9.89 -11.59 0.31
C PRO A 120 8.44 -11.84 0.75
N ARG A 121 8.20 -12.12 2.04
CA ARG A 121 6.85 -12.33 2.59
C ARG A 121 6.03 -11.04 2.58
N LEU A 122 6.65 -9.90 2.87
CA LEU A 122 6.00 -8.58 2.84
C LEU A 122 5.78 -8.13 1.40
N ILE A 123 6.76 -8.33 0.52
CA ILE A 123 6.64 -8.07 -0.92
C ILE A 123 5.47 -8.88 -1.50
N GLN A 124 5.38 -10.19 -1.18
CA GLN A 124 4.28 -11.05 -1.61
C GLN A 124 2.92 -10.50 -1.16
N VAL A 125 2.80 -10.06 0.09
CA VAL A 125 1.55 -9.47 0.62
C VAL A 125 1.20 -8.17 -0.09
N ILE A 126 2.18 -7.31 -0.39
CA ILE A 126 1.98 -6.06 -1.11
C ILE A 126 1.49 -6.35 -2.54
N LEU A 127 2.18 -7.22 -3.28
CA LEU A 127 1.85 -7.52 -4.67
C LEU A 127 0.52 -8.28 -4.84
N SER A 128 0.11 -9.05 -3.82
CA SER A 128 -1.16 -9.77 -3.79
C SER A 128 -2.32 -8.96 -3.18
N ASN A 129 -2.07 -7.74 -2.70
CA ASN A 129 -3.12 -6.92 -2.11
C ASN A 129 -4.08 -6.42 -3.21
N PRO A 130 -5.42 -6.56 -3.04
CA PRO A 130 -6.39 -6.08 -4.04
C PRO A 130 -6.34 -4.56 -4.30
N ASN A 131 -5.75 -3.78 -3.39
CA ASN A 131 -5.52 -2.35 -3.58
C ASN A 131 -4.13 -2.04 -4.18
N CYS A 132 -3.33 -3.05 -4.54
CA CYS A 132 -2.05 -2.83 -5.19
C CYS A 132 -2.29 -2.31 -6.61
N SER A 133 -1.73 -1.14 -6.93
CA SER A 133 -1.80 -0.55 -8.25
C SER A 133 -0.52 -0.83 -9.05
N GLU A 134 -0.61 -0.66 -10.37
CA GLU A 134 0.53 -0.67 -11.27
C GLU A 134 1.66 0.26 -10.78
N GLU A 135 1.31 1.45 -10.27
CA GLU A 135 2.27 2.41 -9.72
C GLU A 135 3.11 1.82 -8.58
N VAL A 136 2.51 1.00 -7.70
CA VAL A 136 3.24 0.32 -6.62
C VAL A 136 4.29 -0.62 -7.20
N VAL A 137 3.92 -1.42 -8.21
CA VAL A 137 4.84 -2.37 -8.85
C VAL A 137 5.96 -1.65 -9.59
N LEU A 138 5.63 -0.62 -10.38
CA LEU A 138 6.61 0.20 -11.09
C LEU A 138 7.58 0.90 -10.12
N ARG A 139 7.11 1.31 -8.94
CA ARG A 139 7.97 1.90 -7.92
C ARG A 139 8.95 0.88 -7.33
N PHE A 140 8.56 -0.39 -7.19
CA PHE A 140 9.49 -1.46 -6.84
C PHE A 140 10.54 -1.69 -7.93
N VAL A 141 10.14 -1.72 -9.20
CA VAL A 141 11.08 -1.87 -10.35
C VAL A 141 12.08 -0.72 -10.38
N ASN A 142 11.63 0.52 -10.18
CA ASN A 142 12.43 1.73 -10.33
C ASN A 142 13.21 2.14 -9.06
N ARG A 143 13.10 1.39 -7.96
CA ARG A 143 13.81 1.73 -6.73
C ARG A 143 15.31 1.48 -6.86
N ALA A 144 16.10 2.27 -6.14
CA ALA A 144 17.55 2.02 -6.00
C ALA A 144 17.82 0.82 -5.08
N GLY A 145 18.93 0.13 -5.30
CA GLY A 145 19.41 -0.96 -4.46
C GLY A 145 19.01 -2.36 -4.92
N GLU A 146 19.28 -3.35 -4.08
CA GLU A 146 19.05 -4.76 -4.39
C GLU A 146 17.58 -5.09 -4.54
N ARG A 147 17.20 -5.73 -5.67
CA ARG A 147 15.84 -6.10 -6.05
C ARG A 147 15.63 -7.61 -6.24
N GLY A 148 16.61 -8.42 -5.87
CA GLY A 148 16.56 -9.87 -6.09
C GLY A 148 15.32 -10.53 -5.51
N ASN A 149 14.99 -10.22 -4.25
CA ASN A 149 13.78 -10.72 -3.59
C ASN A 149 12.49 -10.24 -4.27
N PHE A 150 12.46 -8.98 -4.74
CA PHE A 150 11.31 -8.46 -5.47
C PHE A 150 11.08 -9.22 -6.77
N TYR A 151 12.11 -9.42 -7.59
CA TYR A 151 11.98 -10.16 -8.86
C TYR A 151 11.61 -11.62 -8.67
N GLN A 152 12.10 -12.25 -7.60
CA GLN A 152 11.71 -13.61 -7.25
C GLN A 152 10.20 -13.69 -6.98
N VAL A 153 9.66 -12.78 -6.16
CA VAL A 153 8.24 -12.72 -5.83
C VAL A 153 7.41 -12.29 -7.04
N LEU A 154 7.85 -11.27 -7.78
CA LEU A 154 7.16 -10.77 -8.99
C LEU A 154 6.94 -11.90 -10.00
N ALA A 155 7.95 -12.76 -10.19
CA ALA A 155 7.86 -13.90 -11.11
C ALA A 155 6.73 -14.89 -10.75
N ASP A 156 6.28 -14.93 -9.51
CA ASP A 156 5.24 -15.85 -9.02
C ASP A 156 3.84 -15.17 -8.95
N THR A 157 3.72 -13.94 -9.48
CA THR A 157 2.46 -13.20 -9.59
C THR A 157 1.99 -13.08 -11.06
N ASP A 158 0.83 -12.45 -11.25
CA ASP A 158 0.31 -12.10 -12.60
C ASP A 158 0.83 -10.75 -13.11
N TRP A 159 1.54 -9.99 -12.30
CA TRP A 159 2.05 -8.66 -12.68
C TRP A 159 2.94 -8.64 -13.92
N PRO A 160 3.78 -9.66 -14.21
CA PRO A 160 4.53 -9.73 -15.47
C PRO A 160 3.67 -9.70 -16.74
N GLN A 161 2.35 -10.00 -16.64
CA GLN A 161 1.41 -9.94 -17.76
C GLN A 161 0.96 -8.50 -18.06
N ASN A 162 1.14 -7.56 -17.11
CA ASN A 162 0.84 -6.15 -17.35
C ASN A 162 1.90 -5.54 -18.29
N PRO A 163 1.50 -4.95 -19.45
CA PRO A 163 2.45 -4.42 -20.43
C PRO A 163 3.38 -3.34 -19.88
N ALA A 164 2.88 -2.43 -19.02
CA ALA A 164 3.71 -1.37 -18.45
C ALA A 164 4.77 -1.94 -17.47
N VAL A 165 4.40 -2.97 -16.69
CA VAL A 165 5.33 -3.68 -15.80
C VAL A 165 6.35 -4.45 -16.64
N ALA A 166 5.92 -5.17 -17.68
CA ALA A 166 6.81 -5.91 -18.57
C ALA A 166 7.85 -4.99 -19.23
N GLU A 167 7.41 -3.84 -19.76
CA GLU A 167 8.30 -2.83 -20.36
C GLU A 167 9.29 -2.27 -19.32
N ALA A 168 8.84 -1.94 -18.11
CA ALA A 168 9.72 -1.44 -17.06
C ALA A 168 10.78 -2.48 -16.66
N VAL A 169 10.39 -3.74 -16.50
CA VAL A 169 11.31 -4.85 -16.19
C VAL A 169 12.30 -5.09 -17.33
N ALA A 170 11.85 -4.98 -18.60
CA ALA A 170 12.74 -5.15 -19.75
C ALA A 170 13.84 -4.08 -19.85
N HIS A 171 13.59 -2.89 -19.29
CA HIS A 171 14.57 -1.79 -19.25
C HIS A 171 15.48 -1.82 -18.00
N ASP A 172 15.21 -2.70 -17.04
CA ASP A 172 16.05 -2.84 -15.86
C ASP A 172 17.21 -3.81 -16.11
N ARG A 173 18.44 -3.29 -16.11
CA ARG A 173 19.66 -4.07 -16.33
C ARG A 173 19.92 -5.12 -15.26
N ASP A 174 19.39 -4.91 -14.06
CA ASP A 174 19.56 -5.84 -12.93
C ASP A 174 18.46 -6.93 -12.91
N ALA A 175 17.53 -6.92 -13.89
CA ALA A 175 16.46 -7.91 -13.96
C ALA A 175 17.01 -9.31 -14.26
N PRO A 176 16.72 -10.32 -13.41
CA PRO A 176 17.19 -11.68 -13.63
C PRO A 176 16.62 -12.31 -14.91
N VAL A 177 17.40 -13.18 -15.55
CA VAL A 177 17.00 -13.91 -16.77
C VAL A 177 15.63 -14.57 -16.65
N LYS A 178 15.32 -15.16 -15.48
CA LYS A 178 14.02 -15.84 -15.22
C LYS A 178 12.83 -14.90 -15.46
N ILE A 179 12.90 -13.67 -14.98
CA ILE A 179 11.78 -12.72 -15.16
C ILE A 179 11.78 -12.16 -16.58
N LEU A 180 12.93 -11.88 -17.18
CA LEU A 180 13.05 -11.41 -18.55
C LEU A 180 12.42 -12.41 -19.55
N VAL A 181 12.66 -13.71 -19.38
CA VAL A 181 11.99 -14.74 -20.20
C VAL A 181 10.48 -14.75 -20.00
N LYS A 182 10.01 -14.54 -18.77
CA LYS A 182 8.57 -14.57 -18.43
C LYS A 182 7.81 -13.40 -19.05
N ILE A 183 8.42 -12.22 -19.20
CA ILE A 183 7.75 -11.03 -19.74
C ILE A 183 7.70 -11.02 -21.29
N ILE A 184 8.51 -11.82 -22.00
CA ILE A 184 8.58 -11.83 -23.48
C ILE A 184 7.21 -11.85 -24.15
N PRO A 185 6.22 -12.68 -23.74
CA PRO A 185 4.91 -12.73 -24.38
C PRO A 185 4.08 -11.43 -24.25
N TYR A 186 4.43 -10.58 -23.29
CA TYR A 186 3.68 -9.38 -22.92
C TYR A 186 4.33 -8.08 -23.41
N LEU A 187 5.55 -8.18 -24.01
CA LEU A 187 6.24 -7.05 -24.61
C LEU A 187 5.70 -6.76 -26.01
N GLY A 188 5.62 -5.47 -26.34
CA GLY A 188 5.41 -5.03 -27.73
C GLY A 188 6.65 -5.29 -28.61
N LEU A 189 6.48 -5.21 -29.95
CA LEU A 189 7.58 -5.45 -30.90
C LEU A 189 8.79 -4.55 -30.63
N VAL A 190 8.54 -3.29 -30.25
CA VAL A 190 9.62 -2.33 -29.94
C VAL A 190 10.38 -2.75 -28.66
N GLY A 191 9.67 -3.19 -27.63
CA GLY A 191 10.27 -3.69 -26.39
C GLY A 191 11.09 -4.96 -26.63
N LEU A 192 10.56 -5.90 -27.42
CA LEU A 192 11.29 -7.12 -27.82
C LEU A 192 12.55 -6.79 -28.62
N GLN A 193 12.49 -5.84 -29.56
CA GLN A 193 13.63 -5.42 -30.36
C GLN A 193 14.71 -4.78 -29.47
N LYS A 194 14.33 -3.86 -28.59
CA LYS A 194 15.27 -3.23 -27.66
C LYS A 194 15.94 -4.27 -26.75
N LEU A 195 15.16 -5.17 -26.14
CA LEU A 195 15.69 -6.22 -25.27
C LEU A 195 16.61 -7.19 -26.06
N PHE A 196 16.29 -7.48 -27.32
CA PHE A 196 17.10 -8.35 -28.16
C PHE A 196 18.45 -7.72 -28.54
N THR A 197 18.49 -6.42 -28.82
CA THR A 197 19.67 -5.69 -29.32
C THR A 197 20.54 -5.09 -28.22
N ALA A 198 20.07 -5.04 -26.97
CA ALA A 198 20.85 -4.51 -25.87
C ALA A 198 22.09 -5.38 -25.60
N ASP A 199 23.26 -4.74 -25.48
CA ASP A 199 24.55 -5.44 -25.37
C ASP A 199 24.66 -6.34 -24.14
N ASP A 200 24.00 -5.95 -23.04
CA ASP A 200 23.99 -6.63 -21.75
C ASP A 200 22.94 -7.74 -21.64
N THR A 201 22.11 -7.94 -22.66
CA THR A 201 21.10 -9.01 -22.65
C THR A 201 21.72 -10.39 -22.73
N HIS A 202 21.37 -11.23 -21.75
CA HIS A 202 21.85 -12.61 -21.67
C HIS A 202 21.40 -13.43 -22.89
N GLN A 203 22.29 -14.32 -23.43
CA GLN A 203 22.03 -15.11 -24.65
C GLN A 203 20.74 -15.93 -24.55
N ALA A 204 20.44 -16.52 -23.39
CA ALA A 204 19.20 -17.28 -23.18
C ALA A 204 17.94 -16.45 -23.42
N VAL A 205 17.92 -15.16 -23.08
CA VAL A 205 16.79 -14.26 -23.33
C VAL A 205 16.64 -14.01 -24.84
N ARG A 206 17.75 -13.76 -25.54
CA ARG A 206 17.75 -13.60 -27.02
C ARG A 206 17.21 -14.84 -27.72
N ASP A 207 17.60 -16.04 -27.27
CA ASP A 207 17.12 -17.30 -27.85
C ASP A 207 15.62 -17.49 -27.62
N HIS A 208 15.11 -17.15 -26.43
CA HIS A 208 13.68 -17.17 -26.14
C HIS A 208 12.89 -16.17 -26.99
N ILE A 209 13.42 -14.97 -27.22
CA ILE A 209 12.77 -13.99 -28.12
C ILE A 209 12.67 -14.54 -29.55
N LYS A 210 13.74 -15.15 -30.09
CA LYS A 210 13.69 -15.78 -31.42
C LYS A 210 12.62 -16.85 -31.50
N ILE A 211 12.61 -17.79 -30.55
CA ILE A 211 11.60 -18.87 -30.50
C ILE A 211 10.18 -18.30 -30.42
N TYR A 212 9.98 -17.25 -29.62
CA TYR A 212 8.68 -16.60 -29.50
C TYR A 212 8.22 -15.95 -30.82
N LEU A 213 9.10 -15.22 -31.49
CA LEU A 213 8.80 -14.56 -32.77
C LEU A 213 8.53 -15.57 -33.87
N ASP A 214 9.30 -16.66 -33.98
CA ASP A 214 9.09 -17.75 -34.94
C ASP A 214 7.72 -18.43 -34.79
N ARG A 215 7.26 -18.58 -33.53
CA ARG A 215 5.92 -19.14 -33.25
C ARG A 215 4.79 -18.19 -33.61
N ARG A 216 5.01 -16.90 -33.57
CA ARG A 216 4.00 -15.88 -33.84
C ARG A 216 3.90 -15.51 -35.32
N GLY A 217 4.92 -15.83 -36.09
CA GLY A 217 4.95 -15.65 -37.58
C GLY A 217 4.36 -16.81 -38.37
N ARG A 218 3.98 -17.90 -37.69
CA ARG A 218 3.23 -19.04 -38.24
C ARG A 218 1.75 -18.92 -37.89
#